data_6af2fc3cd7cc5f6393b7a83adee46fb9
#
_entry.id   6af2fc3cd7cc5f6393b7a83adee46fb9
#
_cell.length_a   1.000
_cell.length_b   1.000
_cell.length_c   1.000
_cell.angle_alpha   90.00
_cell.angle_beta   90.00
_cell.angle_gamma   90.00
#
_symmetry.space_group_name_H-M   'P 1'
#
loop_
_entity.id
_entity.type
_entity.pdbx_description
1 polymer ?
#
loop_
_entity_poly.entity_id
_entity_poly.type
_entity_poly.pdbx_seq_one_letter_code
_entity_poly.pdbx_strand_id
1 'polypeptide(L)'
;MTEETKTIDQSKLIDHMKYLPGMEVIDSDMLDQVVAIRNSFNNDDFTDKDVRLALSKEHLDPRDFMALLSTAAAPFLEEMAQKAHLVTRRHFGNNITILTPIYFANYCDNYCI
;
A
#
# COMPACT_ATOMS: atom_id res chain seq x y z
N MET A 1 8.35 -37.68 22.05
CA MET A 1 7.68 -36.40 22.34
C MET A 1 6.71 -36.15 21.18
N THR A 2 5.45 -36.46 21.40
CA THR A 2 4.38 -36.27 20.41
C THR A 2 3.92 -34.83 20.53
N GLU A 3 4.13 -34.03 19.46
CA GLU A 3 3.54 -32.69 19.36
C GLU A 3 2.02 -32.84 19.28
N GLU A 4 1.34 -32.40 20.30
CA GLU A 4 -0.10 -32.20 20.27
C GLU A 4 -0.40 -31.04 19.33
N THR A 5 -0.89 -31.36 18.14
CA THR A 5 -1.46 -30.40 17.20
C THR A 5 -2.72 -29.81 17.85
N LYS A 6 -2.58 -28.62 18.40
CA LYS A 6 -3.67 -27.87 18.99
C LYS A 6 -4.67 -27.50 17.90
N THR A 7 -5.77 -28.23 17.82
CA THR A 7 -6.86 -27.95 16.89
C THR A 7 -7.48 -26.60 17.25
N ILE A 8 -7.36 -25.62 16.37
CA ILE A 8 -7.98 -24.30 16.56
C ILE A 8 -9.49 -24.47 16.43
N ASP A 9 -10.22 -24.09 17.46
CA ASP A 9 -11.68 -24.12 17.46
C ASP A 9 -12.21 -23.03 16.51
N GLN A 10 -12.66 -23.46 15.33
CA GLN A 10 -13.14 -22.56 14.27
C GLN A 10 -14.37 -21.74 14.69
N SER A 11 -15.15 -22.20 15.69
CA SER A 11 -16.32 -21.45 16.21
C SER A 11 -15.95 -20.20 16.98
N LYS A 12 -14.67 -20.08 17.38
CA LYS A 12 -14.12 -18.93 18.12
C LYS A 12 -13.35 -17.97 17.23
N LEU A 13 -13.21 -18.28 15.94
CA LEU A 13 -12.59 -17.37 15.01
C LEU A 13 -13.55 -16.20 14.73
N ILE A 14 -13.05 -15.00 14.99
CA ILE A 14 -13.77 -13.78 14.66
C ILE A 14 -13.65 -13.57 13.15
N ASP A 15 -14.81 -13.38 12.49
CA ASP A 15 -14.82 -12.95 11.10
C ASP A 15 -14.47 -11.45 11.05
N HIS A 16 -13.23 -11.14 10.73
CA HIS A 16 -12.72 -9.77 10.68
C HIS A 16 -13.33 -8.94 9.56
N MET A 17 -14.07 -9.56 8.64
CA MET A 17 -14.80 -8.85 7.58
C MET A 17 -16.21 -8.43 8.02
N LYS A 18 -16.62 -8.82 9.23
CA LYS A 18 -17.90 -8.42 9.81
C LYS A 18 -17.72 -7.39 10.91
N TYR A 19 -18.56 -6.37 10.89
CA TYR A 19 -18.62 -5.42 11.97
C TYR A 19 -19.08 -6.11 13.27
N LEU A 20 -18.42 -5.80 14.37
CA LEU A 20 -18.84 -6.27 15.69
C LEU A 20 -20.15 -5.57 16.12
N PRO A 21 -20.98 -6.21 16.97
CA PRO A 21 -22.17 -5.58 17.52
C PRO A 21 -21.84 -4.24 18.18
N GLY A 22 -22.56 -3.19 17.80
CA GLY A 22 -22.35 -1.84 18.30
C GLY A 22 -21.35 -0.98 17.54
N MET A 23 -20.70 -1.51 16.51
CA MET A 23 -19.91 -0.72 15.58
C MET A 23 -20.79 -0.08 14.53
N GLU A 24 -20.42 1.15 14.13
CA GLU A 24 -21.08 1.84 13.04
C GLU A 24 -20.70 1.16 11.71
N VAL A 25 -21.69 0.77 10.93
CA VAL A 25 -21.49 0.24 9.56
C VAL A 25 -21.40 1.42 8.62
N ILE A 26 -20.24 1.62 8.03
CA ILE A 26 -20.05 2.64 6.99
C ILE A 26 -20.53 2.03 5.67
N ASP A 27 -21.66 2.51 5.17
CA ASP A 27 -22.16 2.14 3.83
C ASP A 27 -21.32 2.89 2.78
N SER A 28 -20.37 2.19 2.19
CA SER A 28 -19.43 2.74 1.22
C SER A 28 -19.07 1.68 0.19
N ASP A 29 -19.04 2.09 -1.07
CA ASP A 29 -18.57 1.28 -2.21
C ASP A 29 -17.05 1.33 -2.41
N MET A 30 -16.32 1.97 -1.49
CA MET A 30 -14.88 2.19 -1.63
C MET A 30 -14.09 0.89 -1.77
N LEU A 31 -14.46 -0.15 -1.03
CA LEU A 31 -13.81 -1.46 -1.14
C LEU A 31 -13.99 -2.05 -2.54
N ASP A 32 -15.20 -1.98 -3.07
CA ASP A 32 -15.52 -2.50 -4.41
C ASP A 32 -14.76 -1.71 -5.48
N GLN A 33 -14.66 -0.39 -5.35
CA GLN A 33 -13.85 0.46 -6.22
C GLN A 33 -12.36 0.09 -6.17
N VAL A 34 -11.80 -0.09 -4.98
CA VAL A 34 -10.39 -0.48 -4.81
C VAL A 34 -10.12 -1.85 -5.42
N VAL A 35 -11.02 -2.81 -5.20
CA VAL A 35 -10.90 -4.16 -5.77
C VAL A 35 -11.01 -4.13 -7.30
N ALA A 36 -11.95 -3.33 -7.83
CA ALA A 36 -12.11 -3.18 -9.28
C ALA A 36 -10.86 -2.56 -9.93
N ILE A 37 -10.31 -1.49 -9.34
CA ILE A 37 -9.08 -0.85 -9.81
C ILE A 37 -7.90 -1.83 -9.75
N ARG A 38 -7.72 -2.55 -8.64
CA ARG A 38 -6.66 -3.54 -8.49
C ARG A 38 -6.75 -4.65 -9.57
N ASN A 39 -7.96 -5.14 -9.84
CA ASN A 39 -8.17 -6.21 -10.80
C ASN A 39 -8.04 -5.74 -12.25
N SER A 40 -8.24 -4.46 -12.52
CA SER A 40 -8.08 -3.87 -13.87
C SER A 40 -6.63 -3.42 -14.15
N PHE A 41 -5.77 -3.39 -13.13
CA PHE A 41 -4.38 -2.97 -13.31
C PHE A 41 -3.58 -4.02 -14.10
N ASN A 42 -2.99 -3.59 -15.19
CA ASN A 42 -2.06 -4.39 -15.98
C ASN A 42 -0.77 -3.59 -16.21
N ASN A 43 0.36 -4.17 -15.85
CA ASN A 43 1.68 -3.56 -16.00
C ASN A 43 2.03 -3.22 -17.47
N ASP A 44 1.48 -3.98 -18.41
CA ASP A 44 1.80 -3.86 -19.83
C ASP A 44 0.98 -2.77 -20.54
N ASP A 45 0.03 -2.14 -19.84
CA ASP A 45 -0.79 -1.05 -20.40
C ASP A 45 -0.06 0.30 -20.45
N PHE A 46 1.14 0.36 -19.85
CA PHE A 46 1.92 1.58 -19.76
C PHE A 46 3.16 1.55 -20.68
N THR A 47 3.45 2.71 -21.22
CA THR A 47 4.59 2.91 -22.15
C THR A 47 5.60 3.92 -21.58
N ASP A 48 6.77 3.99 -22.18
CA ASP A 48 7.79 5.01 -21.86
C ASP A 48 7.24 6.44 -21.93
N LYS A 49 6.26 6.70 -22.81
CA LYS A 49 5.62 8.02 -22.93
C LYS A 49 4.81 8.36 -21.68
N ASP A 50 4.09 7.39 -21.13
CA ASP A 50 3.30 7.58 -19.92
C ASP A 50 4.21 7.88 -18.73
N VAL A 51 5.34 7.15 -18.62
CA VAL A 51 6.35 7.39 -17.58
C VAL A 51 6.97 8.78 -17.70
N ARG A 52 7.38 9.19 -18.90
CA ARG A 52 7.94 10.54 -19.14
C ARG A 52 6.92 11.63 -18.83
N LEU A 53 5.65 11.42 -19.21
CA LEU A 53 4.57 12.35 -18.89
C LEU A 53 4.40 12.48 -17.37
N ALA A 54 4.35 11.36 -16.64
CA ALA A 54 4.27 11.35 -15.19
C ALA A 54 5.46 12.07 -14.53
N LEU A 55 6.67 11.82 -15.02
CA LEU A 55 7.88 12.49 -14.50
C LEU A 55 7.90 14.00 -14.78
N SER A 56 7.24 14.48 -15.83
CA SER A 56 7.18 15.92 -16.14
C SER A 56 6.18 16.69 -15.27
N LYS A 57 5.20 16.02 -14.64
CA LYS A 57 4.16 16.66 -13.84
C LYS A 57 4.67 17.01 -12.43
N GLU A 58 4.21 18.11 -11.87
CA GLU A 58 4.44 18.46 -10.47
C GLU A 58 3.51 17.68 -9.52
N HIS A 59 2.24 17.51 -9.92
CA HIS A 59 1.24 16.74 -9.18
C HIS A 59 0.83 15.53 -10.00
N LEU A 60 1.03 14.35 -9.40
CA LEU A 60 0.70 13.08 -10.01
C LEU A 60 -0.75 12.72 -9.70
N ASP A 61 -1.46 12.22 -10.70
CA ASP A 61 -2.72 11.53 -10.52
C ASP A 61 -2.51 10.02 -10.29
N PRO A 62 -3.53 9.25 -9.90
CA PRO A 62 -3.39 7.80 -9.68
C PRO A 62 -2.88 7.04 -10.91
N ARG A 63 -3.25 7.46 -12.13
CA ARG A 63 -2.77 6.82 -13.36
C ARG A 63 -1.29 7.08 -13.60
N ASP A 64 -0.82 8.28 -13.33
CA ASP A 64 0.60 8.62 -13.39
C ASP A 64 1.41 7.74 -12.42
N PHE A 65 0.89 7.56 -11.20
CA PHE A 65 1.54 6.71 -10.20
C PHE A 65 1.59 5.25 -10.66
N MET A 66 0.52 4.74 -11.28
CA MET A 66 0.49 3.40 -11.87
C MET A 66 1.53 3.25 -12.98
N ALA A 67 1.71 4.26 -13.84
CA ALA A 67 2.75 4.27 -14.88
C ALA A 67 4.15 4.17 -14.28
N LEU A 68 4.42 4.88 -13.18
CA LEU A 68 5.71 4.83 -12.47
C LEU A 68 5.97 3.50 -11.75
N LEU A 69 4.93 2.71 -11.46
CA LEU A 69 5.04 1.36 -10.89
C LEU A 69 5.10 0.27 -11.95
N SER A 70 4.87 0.61 -13.22
CA SER A 70 4.87 -0.37 -14.32
C SER A 70 6.27 -0.81 -14.73
N THR A 71 6.35 -1.87 -15.52
CA THR A 71 7.61 -2.37 -16.10
C THR A 71 8.27 -1.35 -17.03
N ALA A 72 7.48 -0.48 -17.69
CA ALA A 72 7.97 0.61 -18.52
C ALA A 72 8.80 1.65 -17.74
N ALA A 73 8.66 1.72 -16.42
CA ALA A 73 9.42 2.67 -15.61
C ALA A 73 10.85 2.22 -15.29
N ALA A 74 11.19 0.95 -15.50
CA ALA A 74 12.51 0.42 -15.16
C ALA A 74 13.70 1.22 -15.77
N PRO A 75 13.68 1.68 -17.04
CA PRO A 75 14.74 2.52 -17.60
C PRO A 75 14.86 3.92 -16.97
N PHE A 76 13.83 4.37 -16.25
CA PHE A 76 13.72 5.73 -15.69
C PHE A 76 13.99 5.79 -14.18
N LEU A 77 14.48 4.72 -13.57
CA LEU A 77 14.70 4.65 -12.11
C LEU A 77 15.59 5.78 -11.60
N GLU A 78 16.65 6.16 -12.34
CA GLU A 78 17.52 7.26 -11.94
C GLU A 78 16.78 8.61 -11.95
N GLU A 79 16.01 8.89 -13.02
CA GLU A 79 15.20 10.12 -13.11
C GLU A 79 14.15 10.18 -11.99
N MET A 80 13.51 9.04 -11.67
CA MET A 80 12.57 8.90 -10.57
C MET A 80 13.25 9.19 -9.22
N ALA A 81 14.43 8.63 -8.99
CA ALA A 81 15.19 8.84 -7.77
C ALA A 81 15.61 10.31 -7.60
N GLN A 82 16.06 10.95 -8.65
CA GLN A 82 16.42 12.37 -8.63
C GLN A 82 15.20 13.26 -8.34
N LYS A 83 14.05 12.99 -8.98
CA LYS A 83 12.81 13.72 -8.70
C LYS A 83 12.36 13.51 -7.26
N ALA A 84 12.36 12.27 -6.77
CA ALA A 84 12.01 11.96 -5.38
C ALA A 84 12.94 12.67 -4.39
N HIS A 85 14.25 12.72 -4.67
CA HIS A 85 15.22 13.46 -3.88
C HIS A 85 14.89 14.96 -3.81
N LEU A 86 14.59 15.60 -4.94
CA LEU A 86 14.23 17.01 -5.00
C LEU A 86 12.95 17.31 -4.20
N VAL A 87 11.93 16.46 -4.34
CA VAL A 87 10.66 16.59 -3.61
C VAL A 87 10.91 16.43 -2.11
N THR A 88 11.67 15.41 -1.72
CA THR A 88 12.02 15.17 -0.33
C THR A 88 12.76 16.37 0.28
N ARG A 89 13.74 16.91 -0.42
CA ARG A 89 14.48 18.10 0.06
C ARG A 89 13.61 19.34 0.16
N ARG A 90 12.65 19.52 -0.76
CA ARG A 90 11.70 20.64 -0.72
C ARG A 90 10.83 20.60 0.54
N HIS A 91 10.36 19.40 0.93
CA HIS A 91 9.39 19.25 2.03
C HIS A 91 10.03 18.98 3.39
N PHE A 92 11.17 18.31 3.44
CA PHE A 92 11.81 17.87 4.68
C PHE A 92 13.22 18.48 4.90
N GLY A 93 13.74 19.19 3.89
CA GLY A 93 15.10 19.75 3.96
C GLY A 93 16.17 18.65 4.02
N ASN A 94 17.17 18.86 4.84
CA ASN A 94 18.25 17.87 5.08
C ASN A 94 18.02 17.06 6.37
N ASN A 95 16.81 17.09 6.91
CA ASN A 95 16.49 16.37 8.14
C ASN A 95 16.35 14.87 7.85
N ILE A 96 17.04 14.07 8.67
CA ILE A 96 16.91 12.61 8.65
C ILE A 96 16.36 12.19 10.01
N THR A 97 15.19 11.56 10.00
CA THR A 97 14.62 10.96 11.20
C THR A 97 15.00 9.48 11.24
N ILE A 98 15.77 9.11 12.26
CA ILE A 98 16.12 7.71 12.53
C ILE A 98 15.22 7.25 13.65
N LEU A 99 14.41 6.21 13.38
CA LEU A 99 13.56 5.59 14.38
C LEU A 99 13.63 4.07 14.27
N THR A 100 13.56 3.44 15.43
CA THR A 100 13.49 1.98 15.52
C THR A 100 12.22 1.62 16.28
N PRO A 101 11.28 0.88 15.66
CA PRO A 101 10.11 0.40 16.39
C PRO A 101 10.55 -0.66 17.41
N ILE A 102 10.08 -0.52 18.64
CA ILE A 102 10.30 -1.50 19.70
C ILE A 102 8.94 -2.11 20.05
N TYR A 103 8.80 -3.39 19.85
CA TYR A 103 7.60 -4.14 20.19
C TYR A 103 7.82 -4.84 21.52
N PHE A 104 7.08 -4.43 22.55
CA PHE A 104 7.15 -5.06 23.88
C PHE A 104 6.31 -6.35 23.97
N ALA A 105 5.31 -6.48 23.09
CA ALA A 105 4.44 -7.65 23.02
C ALA A 105 3.77 -7.73 21.63
N ASN A 106 3.36 -8.94 21.25
CA ASN A 106 2.59 -9.19 20.03
C ASN A 106 1.06 -9.14 20.26
N TYR A 107 0.63 -8.54 21.35
CA TYR A 107 -0.79 -8.36 21.60
C TYR A 107 -1.30 -7.16 20.81
N CYS A 108 -2.41 -7.36 20.11
CA CYS A 108 -3.11 -6.32 19.39
C CYS A 108 -4.61 -6.46 19.65
N ASP A 109 -5.23 -5.36 20.11
CA ASP A 109 -6.68 -5.33 20.36
C ASP A 109 -7.48 -5.12 19.06
N ASN A 110 -6.80 -4.83 17.95
CA ASN A 110 -7.43 -4.57 16.65
C ASN A 110 -7.60 -5.83 15.77
N TYR A 111 -7.36 -7.01 16.32
CA TYR A 111 -7.54 -8.27 15.59
C TYR A 111 -6.82 -8.30 14.22
N CYS A 112 -5.67 -7.67 14.10
CA CYS A 112 -4.87 -7.73 12.88
C CYS A 112 -4.38 -9.18 12.65
N ILE A 113 -4.54 -9.67 11.42
CA ILE A 113 -4.08 -10.99 10.98
C ILE A 113 -2.73 -10.83 10.28
#